data_be9aca83c24ccf00815e6a3bf0a87b0c
#
_entry.id   be9aca83c24ccf00815e6a3bf0a87b0c
#
_cell.length_a   1.000
_cell.length_b   1.000
_cell.length_c   1.000
_cell.angle_alpha   90.00
_cell.angle_beta   90.00
_cell.angle_gamma   90.00
#
_symmetry.space_group_name_H-M   'P 1'
#
loop_
_entity.id
_entity.type
_entity.pdbx_description
1 polymer ?
#
loop_
_entity_poly.entity_id
_entity_poly.type
_entity_poly.pdbx_seq_one_letter_code
_entity_poly.pdbx_strand_id
1 'polypeptide(L)'
;MTKALAVVVGAIVGLVPIVAGAVTMFDPLIKRRRSVLGTDDEGFLKVTSASSLDSTGAPRMFPVIADLQDAWNKFPNTEIGSVYLWKTSEGEIKAFTSRCPHLGCTVNYKAGEKLFGCPCHDSSFNLDGTRNNEIPPRGMDSLDVKEVDGEILVKFQKFRAGIHDRIPV
;
A
#
# COMPACT_ATOMS: atom_id res chain seq x y z
N MET A 1 40.23 47.25 5.62
CA MET A 1 39.09 46.51 6.23
C MET A 1 37.88 46.44 5.27
N THR A 2 37.50 47.46 4.52
CA THR A 2 36.33 47.48 3.63
C THR A 2 36.35 46.49 2.48
N LYS A 3 37.50 46.24 1.82
CA LYS A 3 37.62 45.28 0.71
C LYS A 3 37.40 43.81 1.15
N ALA A 4 37.94 43.40 2.32
CA ALA A 4 37.76 42.09 2.85
C ALA A 4 36.29 41.82 3.24
N LEU A 5 35.64 42.81 3.85
CA LEU A 5 34.24 42.72 4.22
C LEU A 5 33.33 42.57 2.97
N ALA A 6 33.63 43.34 1.92
CA ALA A 6 32.88 43.29 0.66
C ALA A 6 33.01 41.91 -0.01
N VAL A 7 34.18 41.31 0.01
CA VAL A 7 34.42 39.95 -0.52
C VAL A 7 33.60 38.91 0.27
N VAL A 8 33.63 38.98 1.59
CA VAL A 8 32.89 38.04 2.47
C VAL A 8 31.39 38.16 2.26
N VAL A 9 30.87 39.40 2.25
CA VAL A 9 29.45 39.62 2.01
C VAL A 9 29.03 39.17 0.60
N GLY A 10 29.83 39.44 -0.43
CA GLY A 10 29.58 39.00 -1.80
C GLY A 10 29.60 37.47 -1.93
N ALA A 11 30.51 36.81 -1.23
CA ALA A 11 30.54 35.33 -1.20
C ALA A 11 29.32 34.74 -0.51
N ILE A 12 28.87 35.30 0.61
CA ILE A 12 27.66 34.83 1.30
C ILE A 12 26.41 35.04 0.42
N VAL A 13 26.24 36.23 -0.15
CA VAL A 13 25.11 36.56 -1.01
C VAL A 13 25.05 35.68 -2.26
N GLY A 14 26.21 35.30 -2.81
CA GLY A 14 26.30 34.40 -3.97
C GLY A 14 26.13 32.91 -3.61
N LEU A 15 26.77 32.45 -2.55
CA LEU A 15 26.79 31.03 -2.17
C LEU A 15 25.47 30.54 -1.54
N VAL A 16 24.83 31.35 -0.71
CA VAL A 16 23.62 30.94 0.01
C VAL A 16 22.49 30.53 -0.96
N PRO A 17 22.12 31.30 -1.98
CA PRO A 17 21.07 30.88 -2.92
C PRO A 17 21.49 29.67 -3.77
N ILE A 18 22.77 29.52 -4.10
CA ILE A 18 23.25 28.35 -4.84
C ILE A 18 23.12 27.08 -3.99
N VAL A 19 23.55 27.14 -2.73
CA VAL A 19 23.44 25.99 -1.80
C VAL A 19 21.98 25.68 -1.52
N ALA A 20 21.14 26.68 -1.26
CA ALA A 20 19.70 26.50 -1.07
C ALA A 20 19.05 25.86 -2.30
N GLY A 21 19.36 26.34 -3.52
CA GLY A 21 18.87 25.77 -4.76
C GLY A 21 19.33 24.31 -4.98
N ALA A 22 20.58 24.01 -4.67
CA ALA A 22 21.09 22.64 -4.73
C ALA A 22 20.38 21.72 -3.73
N VAL A 23 20.23 22.15 -2.47
CA VAL A 23 19.50 21.38 -1.44
C VAL A 23 18.08 21.08 -1.88
N THR A 24 17.34 22.09 -2.35
CA THR A 24 15.95 21.91 -2.82
C THR A 24 15.88 21.02 -4.07
N MET A 25 16.82 21.15 -5.00
CA MET A 25 16.87 20.35 -6.21
C MET A 25 17.14 18.87 -5.92
N PHE A 26 18.03 18.57 -4.96
CA PHE A 26 18.42 17.22 -4.61
C PHE A 26 17.56 16.59 -3.49
N ASP A 27 16.73 17.37 -2.78
CA ASP A 27 15.86 16.88 -1.72
C ASP A 27 14.97 15.69 -2.14
N PRO A 28 14.32 15.68 -3.34
CA PRO A 28 13.54 14.54 -3.81
C PRO A 28 14.37 13.26 -4.04
N LEU A 29 15.66 13.39 -4.33
CA LEU A 29 16.56 12.25 -4.51
C LEU A 29 16.99 11.67 -3.15
N ILE A 30 17.13 12.51 -2.14
CA ILE A 30 17.50 12.12 -0.78
C ILE A 30 16.30 11.52 -0.05
N LYS A 31 15.11 12.14 -0.20
CA LYS A 31 13.84 11.71 0.42
C LYS A 31 13.00 10.81 -0.49
N ARG A 32 13.63 9.93 -1.24
CA ARG A 32 13.04 9.11 -2.30
C ARG A 32 11.88 8.18 -1.90
N ARG A 33 11.53 8.07 -0.63
CA ARG A 33 10.44 7.21 -0.17
C ARG A 33 9.23 8.05 0.21
N ARG A 34 8.12 7.85 -0.51
CA ARG A 34 6.81 8.15 0.07
C ARG A 34 6.70 7.35 1.36
N SER A 35 6.76 8.04 2.47
CA SER A 35 6.48 7.41 3.75
C SER A 35 4.97 7.29 3.91
N VAL A 36 4.52 6.11 4.21
CA VAL A 36 3.16 5.85 4.67
C VAL A 36 3.17 6.17 6.16
N LEU A 37 2.40 7.16 6.57
CA LEU A 37 2.25 7.53 7.97
C LEU A 37 1.07 6.78 8.59
N GLY A 38 1.11 6.57 9.89
CA GLY A 38 0.05 5.87 10.63
C GLY A 38 0.21 4.35 10.68
N THR A 39 1.38 3.84 10.26
CA THR A 39 1.77 2.45 10.51
C THR A 39 2.31 2.30 11.94
N ASP A 40 2.11 1.12 12.53
CA ASP A 40 2.85 0.75 13.73
C ASP A 40 4.34 0.47 13.40
N ASP A 41 5.15 0.13 14.44
CA ASP A 41 6.59 -0.14 14.28
C ASP A 41 6.89 -1.32 13.35
N GLU A 42 5.92 -2.20 13.11
CA GLU A 42 6.03 -3.37 12.23
C GLU A 42 5.50 -3.10 10.82
N GLY A 43 4.91 -1.91 10.57
CA GLY A 43 4.38 -1.49 9.28
C GLY A 43 2.92 -1.90 9.02
N PHE A 44 2.15 -2.22 10.06
CA PHE A 44 0.72 -2.51 9.95
C PHE A 44 -0.11 -1.23 9.98
N LEU A 45 -1.15 -1.19 9.16
CA LEU A 45 -2.16 -0.13 9.10
C LEU A 45 -3.48 -0.65 9.64
N LYS A 46 -4.16 0.14 10.45
CA LYS A 46 -5.54 -0.12 10.84
C LYS A 46 -6.44 -0.02 9.60
N VAL A 47 -7.22 -1.06 9.34
CA VAL A 47 -8.14 -1.12 8.20
C VAL A 47 -9.59 -1.04 8.66
N THR A 48 -9.97 -1.85 9.65
CA THR A 48 -11.36 -1.92 10.14
C THR A 48 -11.42 -2.47 11.56
N SER A 49 -12.59 -2.47 12.17
CA SER A 49 -12.81 -3.19 13.43
C SER A 49 -13.18 -4.67 13.17
N ALA A 50 -12.84 -5.55 14.11
CA ALA A 50 -13.19 -6.96 14.03
C ALA A 50 -14.73 -7.18 13.95
N SER A 51 -15.51 -6.29 14.55
CA SER A 51 -16.97 -6.32 14.48
C SER A 51 -17.54 -6.02 13.10
N SER A 52 -16.75 -5.45 12.19
CA SER A 52 -17.13 -5.16 10.81
C SER A 52 -16.95 -6.35 9.87
N LEU A 53 -16.26 -7.41 10.33
CA LEU A 53 -16.16 -8.64 9.54
C LEU A 53 -17.50 -9.38 9.55
N ASP A 54 -17.81 -9.99 8.40
CA ASP A 54 -19.06 -10.73 8.27
C ASP A 54 -19.06 -11.97 9.15
N SER A 55 -20.10 -12.13 9.95
CA SER A 55 -20.31 -13.30 10.82
C SER A 55 -20.48 -14.61 10.02
N THR A 56 -20.84 -14.53 8.74
CA THR A 56 -20.99 -15.67 7.84
C THR A 56 -19.65 -16.17 7.29
N GLY A 57 -18.54 -15.44 7.56
CA GLY A 57 -17.23 -15.74 7.01
C GLY A 57 -17.07 -15.39 5.52
N ALA A 58 -17.97 -14.58 4.96
CA ALA A 58 -17.87 -14.14 3.58
C ALA A 58 -16.79 -13.02 3.45
N PRO A 59 -15.92 -13.09 2.44
CA PRO A 59 -14.96 -12.04 2.15
C PRO A 59 -15.62 -10.68 1.90
N ARG A 60 -15.16 -9.63 2.59
CA ARG A 60 -15.58 -8.25 2.36
C ARG A 60 -14.39 -7.40 1.97
N MET A 61 -14.60 -6.49 1.04
CA MET A 61 -13.58 -5.55 0.61
C MET A 61 -13.59 -4.30 1.48
N PHE A 62 -12.41 -3.89 1.95
CA PHE A 62 -12.20 -2.69 2.75
C PHE A 62 -11.15 -1.81 2.07
N PRO A 63 -11.36 -0.49 1.98
CA PRO A 63 -10.33 0.43 1.54
C PRO A 63 -9.22 0.51 2.59
N VAL A 64 -7.98 0.62 2.14
CA VAL A 64 -6.84 0.91 3.00
C VAL A 64 -6.53 2.39 2.88
N ILE A 65 -6.76 3.11 3.97
CA ILE A 65 -6.56 4.56 4.06
C ILE A 65 -5.28 4.83 4.83
N ALA A 66 -4.45 5.71 4.32
CA ALA A 66 -3.24 6.15 4.99
C ALA A 66 -2.93 7.61 4.70
N ASP A 67 -2.16 8.22 5.58
CA ASP A 67 -1.56 9.50 5.31
C ASP A 67 -0.26 9.28 4.52
N LEU A 68 -0.14 9.96 3.40
CA LEU A 68 1.06 9.90 2.58
C LEU A 68 1.84 11.20 2.72
N GLN A 69 3.15 11.08 2.73
CA GLN A 69 4.05 12.22 2.68
C GLN A 69 5.14 11.98 1.63
N ASP A 70 5.32 12.97 0.78
CA ASP A 70 6.50 13.06 -0.08
C ASP A 70 7.44 14.18 0.42
N ALA A 71 8.43 14.57 -0.38
CA ALA A 71 9.39 15.60 -0.01
C ALA A 71 8.75 16.98 0.25
N TRP A 72 7.58 17.25 -0.33
CA TRP A 72 6.98 18.58 -0.39
C TRP A 72 5.57 18.65 0.20
N ASN A 73 4.82 17.54 0.13
CA ASN A 73 3.40 17.54 0.42
C ASN A 73 3.00 16.42 1.38
N LYS A 74 1.94 16.67 2.14
CA LYS A 74 1.21 15.65 2.91
C LYS A 74 -0.16 15.45 2.26
N PHE A 75 -0.55 14.20 2.11
CA PHE A 75 -1.83 13.78 1.55
C PHE A 75 -2.55 12.96 2.63
N PRO A 76 -3.34 13.61 3.49
CA PRO A 76 -4.06 12.90 4.54
C PRO A 76 -5.22 12.09 3.95
N ASN A 77 -5.60 11.01 4.67
CA ASN A 77 -6.73 10.16 4.35
C ASN A 77 -6.77 9.68 2.89
N THR A 78 -5.61 9.30 2.35
CA THR A 78 -5.50 8.84 0.97
C THR A 78 -5.77 7.35 0.89
N GLU A 79 -6.69 6.93 0.01
CA GLU A 79 -6.85 5.51 -0.31
C GLU A 79 -5.63 5.02 -1.09
N ILE A 80 -4.87 4.12 -0.48
CA ILE A 80 -3.66 3.55 -1.07
C ILE A 80 -3.92 2.20 -1.76
N GLY A 81 -5.09 1.64 -1.56
CA GLY A 81 -5.56 0.39 -2.15
C GLY A 81 -6.71 -0.20 -1.38
N SER A 82 -7.05 -1.45 -1.64
CA SER A 82 -8.10 -2.18 -0.92
C SER A 82 -7.69 -3.63 -0.67
N VAL A 83 -8.31 -4.21 0.36
CA VAL A 83 -8.04 -5.59 0.81
C VAL A 83 -9.35 -6.32 1.02
N TYR A 84 -9.34 -7.62 0.76
CA TYR A 84 -10.37 -8.53 1.22
C TYR A 84 -10.02 -9.06 2.58
N LEU A 85 -10.96 -8.99 3.51
CA LEU A 85 -10.86 -9.51 4.87
C LEU A 85 -12.06 -10.40 5.18
N TRP A 86 -11.82 -11.53 5.82
CA TRP A 86 -12.88 -12.37 6.38
C TRP A 86 -12.32 -13.26 7.48
N LYS A 87 -13.21 -13.76 8.32
CA LYS A 87 -12.87 -14.70 9.37
C LYS A 87 -13.26 -16.10 8.90
N THR A 88 -12.33 -17.03 8.91
CA THR A 88 -12.59 -18.43 8.56
C THR A 88 -13.41 -19.13 9.65
N SER A 89 -13.96 -20.31 9.34
CA SER A 89 -14.66 -21.17 10.32
C SER A 89 -13.76 -21.58 11.50
N GLU A 90 -12.46 -21.58 11.31
CA GLU A 90 -11.46 -21.88 12.33
C GLU A 90 -11.10 -20.67 13.21
N GLY A 91 -11.67 -19.51 12.88
CA GLY A 91 -11.44 -18.26 13.61
C GLY A 91 -10.22 -17.46 13.11
N GLU A 92 -9.49 -17.94 12.12
CA GLU A 92 -8.37 -17.24 11.50
C GLU A 92 -8.88 -16.08 10.63
N ILE A 93 -8.20 -14.94 10.70
CA ILE A 93 -8.48 -13.82 9.81
C ILE A 93 -7.58 -13.93 8.59
N LYS A 94 -8.19 -13.93 7.40
CA LYS A 94 -7.46 -13.91 6.13
C LYS A 94 -7.54 -12.54 5.48
N ALA A 95 -6.41 -12.15 4.86
CA ALA A 95 -6.27 -10.89 4.14
C ALA A 95 -5.65 -11.14 2.77
N PHE A 96 -6.31 -10.65 1.72
CA PHE A 96 -5.74 -10.62 0.36
C PHE A 96 -5.84 -9.22 -0.21
N THR A 97 -4.86 -8.83 -1.04
CA THR A 97 -5.03 -7.62 -1.83
C THR A 97 -6.18 -7.82 -2.82
N SER A 98 -6.98 -6.79 -3.06
CA SER A 98 -8.02 -6.85 -4.09
C SER A 98 -7.46 -6.77 -5.52
N ARG A 99 -6.15 -6.60 -5.65
CA ARG A 99 -5.48 -6.41 -6.94
C ARG A 99 -5.18 -7.73 -7.61
N CYS A 100 -5.66 -7.88 -8.85
CA CYS A 100 -5.42 -9.07 -9.67
C CYS A 100 -3.92 -9.20 -10.03
N PRO A 101 -3.28 -10.34 -9.76
CA PRO A 101 -1.87 -10.57 -10.09
C PRO A 101 -1.62 -10.67 -11.60
N HIS A 102 -2.66 -10.76 -12.45
CA HIS A 102 -2.50 -10.75 -13.90
C HIS A 102 -2.05 -9.36 -14.40
N LEU A 103 -2.92 -8.35 -14.36
CA LEU A 103 -2.64 -6.98 -14.84
C LEU A 103 -3.11 -5.88 -13.88
N GLY A 104 -3.42 -6.23 -12.63
CA GLY A 104 -3.67 -5.25 -11.59
C GLY A 104 -5.08 -4.69 -11.47
N CYS A 105 -6.07 -5.23 -12.22
CA CYS A 105 -7.48 -4.88 -12.04
C CYS A 105 -7.99 -5.29 -10.67
N THR A 106 -9.09 -4.66 -10.21
CA THR A 106 -9.75 -5.08 -8.98
C THR A 106 -10.48 -6.40 -9.20
N VAL A 107 -10.24 -7.34 -8.31
CA VAL A 107 -10.92 -8.64 -8.25
C VAL A 107 -12.21 -8.48 -7.45
N ASN A 108 -13.31 -9.12 -7.86
CA ASN A 108 -14.59 -9.10 -7.17
C ASN A 108 -14.90 -10.46 -6.53
N TYR A 109 -15.38 -10.45 -5.28
CA TYR A 109 -15.88 -11.66 -4.65
C TYR A 109 -17.29 -11.97 -5.19
N LYS A 110 -17.48 -13.19 -5.68
CA LYS A 110 -18.74 -13.72 -6.19
C LYS A 110 -19.34 -14.68 -5.17
N ALA A 111 -20.24 -14.17 -4.34
CA ALA A 111 -20.83 -14.94 -3.24
C ALA A 111 -21.54 -16.23 -3.68
N GLY A 112 -22.24 -16.21 -4.80
CA GLY A 112 -22.94 -17.39 -5.33
C GLY A 112 -22.03 -18.52 -5.79
N GLU A 113 -20.83 -18.18 -6.26
CA GLU A 113 -19.83 -19.12 -6.75
C GLU A 113 -18.74 -19.41 -5.69
N LYS A 114 -18.73 -18.65 -4.59
CA LYS A 114 -17.72 -18.69 -3.52
C LYS A 114 -16.29 -18.59 -4.05
N LEU A 115 -16.07 -17.71 -5.01
CA LEU A 115 -14.75 -17.47 -5.62
C LEU A 115 -14.53 -15.98 -5.88
N PHE A 116 -13.29 -15.63 -6.19
CA PHE A 116 -12.93 -14.30 -6.65
C PHE A 116 -12.78 -14.29 -8.17
N GLY A 117 -13.38 -13.31 -8.85
CA GLY A 117 -13.31 -13.13 -10.28
C GLY A 117 -12.81 -11.76 -10.67
N CYS A 118 -11.90 -11.70 -11.64
CA CYS A 118 -11.42 -10.47 -12.23
C CYS A 118 -12.20 -10.16 -13.52
N PRO A 119 -12.88 -9.00 -13.61
CA PRO A 119 -13.73 -8.71 -14.77
C PRO A 119 -12.96 -8.34 -16.04
N CYS A 120 -11.64 -8.07 -15.92
CA CYS A 120 -10.84 -7.59 -17.04
C CYS A 120 -10.50 -8.69 -18.06
N HIS A 121 -10.07 -9.85 -17.56
CA HIS A 121 -9.61 -10.97 -18.42
C HIS A 121 -10.00 -12.33 -17.80
N ASP A 122 -11.10 -12.39 -17.04
CA ASP A 122 -11.66 -13.60 -16.46
C ASP A 122 -10.69 -14.44 -15.59
N SER A 123 -9.66 -13.81 -15.00
CA SER A 123 -8.85 -14.45 -13.96
C SER A 123 -9.75 -14.87 -12.80
N SER A 124 -9.63 -16.09 -12.35
CA SER A 124 -10.46 -16.67 -11.30
C SER A 124 -9.61 -17.30 -10.19
N PHE A 125 -10.06 -17.13 -8.94
CA PHE A 125 -9.33 -17.59 -7.76
C PHE A 125 -10.29 -18.22 -6.74
N ASN A 126 -9.83 -19.26 -6.09
CA ASN A 126 -10.53 -19.92 -5.00
C ASN A 126 -10.50 -19.05 -3.73
N LEU A 127 -11.29 -19.40 -2.71
CA LEU A 127 -11.29 -18.69 -1.41
C LEU A 127 -9.95 -18.73 -0.69
N ASP A 128 -9.13 -19.72 -0.90
CA ASP A 128 -7.78 -19.82 -0.35
C ASP A 128 -6.75 -18.96 -1.09
N GLY A 129 -7.20 -18.23 -2.14
CA GLY A 129 -6.36 -17.40 -2.98
C GLY A 129 -5.65 -18.13 -4.11
N THR A 130 -5.75 -19.45 -4.21
CA THR A 130 -5.17 -20.19 -5.32
C THR A 130 -5.87 -19.87 -6.63
N ARG A 131 -5.14 -19.86 -7.75
CA ARG A 131 -5.75 -19.64 -9.06
C ARG A 131 -6.67 -20.81 -9.45
N ASN A 132 -7.82 -20.46 -9.99
CA ASN A 132 -8.83 -21.42 -10.47
C ASN A 132 -8.76 -21.62 -12.00
N ASN A 133 -7.97 -20.81 -12.69
CA ASN A 133 -7.66 -20.98 -14.12
C ASN A 133 -6.22 -20.52 -14.43
N GLU A 134 -5.77 -20.75 -15.66
CA GLU A 134 -4.39 -20.51 -16.08
C GLU A 134 -4.10 -19.05 -16.53
N ILE A 135 -5.10 -18.15 -16.49
CA ILE A 135 -4.95 -16.75 -16.94
C ILE A 135 -4.00 -15.95 -16.02
N PRO A 136 -4.17 -15.96 -14.68
CA PRO A 136 -3.24 -15.25 -13.81
C PRO A 136 -1.93 -16.05 -13.64
N PRO A 137 -0.77 -15.39 -13.58
CA PRO A 137 0.52 -16.08 -13.43
C PRO A 137 0.68 -16.74 -12.05
N ARG A 138 -0.06 -16.29 -11.04
CA ARG A 138 -0.06 -16.80 -9.66
C ARG A 138 -1.42 -16.58 -9.00
N GLY A 139 -1.58 -17.13 -7.79
CA GLY A 139 -2.74 -16.86 -6.92
C GLY A 139 -2.82 -15.42 -6.43
N MET A 140 -3.87 -15.07 -5.72
CA MET A 140 -4.02 -13.77 -5.07
C MET A 140 -2.92 -13.54 -4.04
N ASP A 141 -2.46 -12.29 -3.94
CA ASP A 141 -1.41 -11.93 -2.99
C ASP A 141 -1.99 -11.78 -1.57
N SER A 142 -1.64 -12.71 -0.67
CA SER A 142 -1.99 -12.65 0.74
C SER A 142 -1.24 -11.52 1.45
N LEU A 143 -1.79 -11.01 2.54
CA LEU A 143 -1.18 -9.97 3.37
C LEU A 143 -1.14 -10.44 4.82
N ASP A 144 -0.10 -10.02 5.54
CA ASP A 144 -0.03 -10.25 6.97
C ASP A 144 -1.13 -9.43 7.66
N VAL A 145 -1.84 -10.05 8.57
CA VAL A 145 -2.96 -9.46 9.32
C VAL A 145 -2.85 -9.83 10.79
N LYS A 146 -3.22 -8.90 11.66
CA LYS A 146 -3.35 -9.13 13.10
C LYS A 146 -4.57 -8.42 13.66
N GLU A 147 -5.12 -8.96 14.76
CA GLU A 147 -6.15 -8.31 15.54
C GLU A 147 -5.52 -7.80 16.84
N VAL A 148 -5.70 -6.51 17.13
CA VAL A 148 -5.21 -5.87 18.35
C VAL A 148 -6.34 -5.00 18.88
N ASP A 149 -6.75 -5.22 20.13
CA ASP A 149 -7.81 -4.46 20.81
C ASP A 149 -9.12 -4.36 20.01
N GLY A 150 -9.48 -5.43 19.28
CA GLY A 150 -10.69 -5.47 18.46
C GLY A 150 -10.57 -4.72 17.12
N GLU A 151 -9.37 -4.26 16.76
CA GLU A 151 -9.07 -3.62 15.48
C GLU A 151 -8.29 -4.57 14.58
N ILE A 152 -8.62 -4.57 13.29
CA ILE A 152 -7.92 -5.36 12.28
C ILE A 152 -6.86 -4.49 11.62
N LEU A 153 -5.62 -4.92 11.79
CA LEU A 153 -4.44 -4.27 11.22
C LEU A 153 -3.86 -5.16 10.11
N VAL A 154 -3.51 -4.55 8.98
CA VAL A 154 -2.97 -5.24 7.81
C VAL A 154 -1.63 -4.61 7.41
N LYS A 155 -0.64 -5.44 7.18
CA LYS A 155 0.62 -5.00 6.56
C LYS A 155 0.42 -4.86 5.06
N PHE A 156 -0.11 -3.69 4.67
CA PHE A 156 -0.50 -3.46 3.28
C PHE A 156 0.72 -3.32 2.38
N GLN A 157 0.74 -4.11 1.32
CA GLN A 157 1.82 -4.13 0.35
C GLN A 157 1.26 -4.33 -1.06
N LYS A 158 1.84 -3.64 -2.03
CA LYS A 158 1.55 -3.86 -3.45
C LYS A 158 2.58 -4.81 -4.04
N PHE A 159 2.16 -5.61 -5.00
CA PHE A 159 3.02 -6.57 -5.68
C PHE A 159 3.00 -6.31 -7.19
N ARG A 160 4.12 -6.61 -7.85
CA ARG A 160 4.23 -6.52 -9.30
C ARG A 160 3.26 -7.50 -9.96
N ALA A 161 2.42 -7.00 -10.88
CA ALA A 161 1.53 -7.82 -11.70
C ALA A 161 2.25 -8.37 -12.93
N GLY A 162 1.68 -9.40 -13.57
CA GLY A 162 2.15 -9.98 -14.82
C GLY A 162 3.34 -10.93 -14.70
N ILE A 163 3.78 -11.26 -13.49
CA ILE A 163 4.90 -12.17 -13.25
C ILE A 163 4.54 -13.25 -12.22
N HIS A 164 5.25 -14.36 -12.27
CA HIS A 164 5.03 -15.51 -11.38
C HIS A 164 5.41 -15.18 -9.93
N ASP A 165 6.52 -14.48 -9.76
CA ASP A 165 7.08 -14.17 -8.46
C ASP A 165 6.32 -13.03 -7.77
N ARG A 166 6.15 -13.16 -6.45
CA ARG A 166 5.51 -12.18 -5.59
C ARG A 166 6.53 -11.12 -5.16
N ILE A 167 6.81 -10.15 -6.05
CA ILE A 167 7.79 -9.08 -5.79
C ILE A 167 7.07 -7.83 -5.31
N PRO A 168 7.38 -7.33 -4.09
CA PRO A 168 6.86 -6.05 -3.59
C PRO A 168 7.29 -4.85 -4.44
N VAL A 169 6.43 -3.84 -4.53
CA VAL A 169 6.69 -2.58 -5.26
C VAL A 169 6.36 -1.35 -4.43
#